data_6d22f78ebceeeb212725ced66be794c3
#
_entry.id   6d22f78ebceeeb212725ced66be794c3
#
_cell.length_a   1.000
_cell.length_b   1.000
_cell.length_c   1.000
_cell.angle_alpha   90.00
_cell.angle_beta   90.00
_cell.angle_gamma   90.00
#
_symmetry.space_group_name_H-M   'P 1'
#
loop_
_entity.id
_entity.type
_entity.pdbx_description
1 polymer ?
#
loop_
_entity_poly.entity_id
_entity_poly.type
_entity_poly.pdbx_seq_one_letter_code
_entity_poly.pdbx_strand_id
1 'polypeptide(L)'
;MSVTMDVVVERDQLRWTLQQLVKSGLYPDEQSVLRTALRALFQSNPQVKPQMLAAAYAAGDISLGKAAEIMGVTQEEMMDILRDAGARLHLGPQTVEELRQDVENA
;
A
#
# COMPACT_ATOMS: atom_id res chain seq x y z
N MET A 1 -10.74 28.14 -1.43
CA MET A 1 -11.43 27.03 -0.75
C MET A 1 -10.56 26.48 0.34
N SER A 2 -11.15 26.17 1.49
CA SER A 2 -10.38 25.56 2.56
C SER A 2 -10.20 24.06 2.28
N VAL A 3 -9.04 23.56 2.65
CA VAL A 3 -8.71 22.12 2.47
C VAL A 3 -9.73 21.26 3.21
N THR A 4 -10.19 21.71 4.37
CA THR A 4 -11.15 20.95 5.19
C THR A 4 -12.49 20.79 4.47
N MET A 5 -13.00 21.85 3.85
CA MET A 5 -14.25 21.78 3.09
C MET A 5 -14.12 20.86 1.88
N ASP A 6 -12.98 20.91 1.20
CA ASP A 6 -12.73 20.06 0.04
C ASP A 6 -12.73 18.58 0.45
N VAL A 7 -12.12 18.24 1.60
CA VAL A 7 -12.08 16.87 2.08
C VAL A 7 -13.48 16.33 2.37
N VAL A 8 -14.34 17.14 2.98
CA VAL A 8 -15.71 16.73 3.29
C VAL A 8 -16.52 16.50 2.02
N VAL A 9 -16.43 17.43 1.07
CA VAL A 9 -17.13 17.31 -0.23
C VAL A 9 -16.63 16.09 -0.99
N GLU A 10 -15.29 15.87 -0.99
CA GLU A 10 -14.69 14.72 -1.67
C GLU A 10 -15.18 13.39 -1.10
N ARG A 11 -15.36 13.31 0.22
CA ARG A 11 -15.84 12.08 0.85
C ARG A 11 -17.21 11.68 0.32
N ASP A 12 -18.14 12.63 0.29
CA ASP A 12 -19.49 12.38 -0.20
C ASP A 12 -19.48 12.07 -1.69
N GLN A 13 -18.64 12.76 -2.47
CA GLN A 13 -18.50 12.49 -3.90
C GLN A 13 -17.90 11.11 -4.16
N LEU A 14 -16.95 10.67 -3.36
CA LEU A 14 -16.36 9.35 -3.52
C LEU A 14 -17.39 8.26 -3.31
N ARG A 15 -18.19 8.36 -2.25
CA ARG A 15 -19.22 7.36 -1.97
C ARG A 15 -20.26 7.34 -3.09
N TRP A 16 -20.72 8.49 -3.49
CA TRP A 16 -21.69 8.62 -4.58
C TRP A 16 -21.13 8.03 -5.87
N THR A 17 -19.88 8.36 -6.20
CA THR A 17 -19.23 7.87 -7.42
C THR A 17 -19.13 6.36 -7.41
N LEU A 18 -18.73 5.77 -6.27
CA LEU A 18 -18.68 4.30 -6.13
C LEU A 18 -20.04 3.68 -6.42
N GLN A 19 -21.09 4.25 -5.84
CA GLN A 19 -22.44 3.75 -6.04
C GLN A 19 -22.87 3.85 -7.49
N GLN A 20 -22.55 4.95 -8.17
CA GLN A 20 -22.92 5.15 -9.55
C GLN A 20 -22.19 4.20 -10.50
N LEU A 21 -20.92 3.91 -10.20
CA LEU A 21 -20.16 2.93 -11.01
C LEU A 21 -20.79 1.55 -10.96
N VAL A 22 -21.31 1.14 -9.81
CA VAL A 22 -21.99 -0.14 -9.66
C VAL A 22 -23.37 -0.08 -10.30
N LYS A 23 -24.14 0.96 -10.04
CA LYS A 23 -25.51 1.11 -10.59
C LYS A 23 -25.51 1.17 -12.13
N SER A 24 -24.46 1.73 -12.70
CA SER A 24 -24.34 1.85 -14.16
C SER A 24 -24.10 0.50 -14.84
N GLY A 25 -23.78 -0.54 -14.09
CA GLY A 25 -23.45 -1.85 -14.63
C GLY A 25 -22.03 -2.00 -15.12
N LEU A 26 -21.19 -0.96 -14.95
CA LEU A 26 -19.79 -1.02 -15.36
C LEU A 26 -18.98 -1.94 -14.46
N TYR A 27 -19.38 -2.06 -13.20
CA TYR A 27 -18.72 -2.93 -12.22
C TYR A 27 -19.78 -3.69 -11.44
N PRO A 28 -19.52 -4.98 -11.10
CA PRO A 28 -20.53 -5.80 -10.41
C PRO A 28 -20.76 -5.37 -8.95
N ASP A 29 -19.74 -4.83 -8.29
CA ASP A 29 -19.82 -4.42 -6.89
C ASP A 29 -18.74 -3.40 -6.57
N GLU A 30 -18.81 -2.83 -5.35
CA GLU A 30 -17.85 -1.83 -4.92
C GLU A 30 -16.43 -2.39 -4.77
N GLN A 31 -16.31 -3.65 -4.37
CA GLN A 31 -14.99 -4.28 -4.24
C GLN A 31 -14.26 -4.34 -5.58
N SER A 32 -15.00 -4.62 -6.66
CA SER A 32 -14.41 -4.64 -7.99
C SER A 32 -13.90 -3.26 -8.40
N VAL A 33 -14.65 -2.21 -8.07
CA VAL A 33 -14.20 -0.84 -8.32
C VAL A 33 -12.92 -0.55 -7.55
N LEU A 34 -12.90 -0.88 -6.26
CA LEU A 34 -11.73 -0.61 -5.41
C LEU A 34 -10.51 -1.40 -5.87
N ARG A 35 -10.71 -2.66 -6.24
CA ARG A 35 -9.62 -3.50 -6.75
C ARG A 35 -9.01 -2.89 -8.01
N THR A 36 -9.85 -2.45 -8.93
CA THR A 36 -9.42 -1.81 -10.16
C THR A 36 -8.67 -0.51 -9.87
N ALA A 37 -9.20 0.30 -8.94
CA ALA A 37 -8.60 1.57 -8.59
C ALA A 37 -7.23 1.38 -7.92
N LEU A 38 -7.11 0.40 -7.02
CA LEU A 38 -5.84 0.12 -6.36
C LEU A 38 -4.81 -0.40 -7.35
N ARG A 39 -5.22 -1.25 -8.28
CA ARG A 39 -4.33 -1.73 -9.33
C ARG A 39 -3.80 -0.56 -10.15
N ALA A 40 -4.69 0.35 -10.56
CA ALA A 40 -4.30 1.53 -11.31
C ALA A 40 -3.36 2.43 -10.51
N LEU A 41 -3.63 2.59 -9.22
CA LEU A 41 -2.79 3.39 -8.33
C LEU A 41 -1.37 2.83 -8.29
N PHE A 42 -1.24 1.52 -8.07
CA PHE A 42 0.09 0.88 -7.97
C PHE A 42 0.83 0.89 -9.30
N GLN A 43 0.10 0.80 -10.42
CA GLN A 43 0.70 0.89 -11.73
C GLN A 43 1.19 2.30 -12.06
N SER A 44 0.42 3.31 -11.66
CA SER A 44 0.79 4.71 -11.90
C SER A 44 1.90 5.19 -10.96
N ASN A 45 1.97 4.60 -9.77
CA ASN A 45 2.95 4.99 -8.74
C ASN A 45 3.61 3.74 -8.18
N PRO A 46 4.62 3.19 -8.91
CA PRO A 46 5.21 1.89 -8.51
C PRO A 46 5.85 1.88 -7.13
N GLN A 47 6.15 3.05 -6.56
CA GLN A 47 6.79 3.14 -5.26
C GLN A 47 5.81 3.03 -4.09
N VAL A 48 4.51 3.24 -4.35
CA VAL A 48 3.51 3.28 -3.28
C VAL A 48 3.38 1.93 -2.58
N LYS A 49 3.34 0.85 -3.35
CA LYS A 49 3.17 -0.48 -2.76
C LYS A 49 4.34 -0.90 -1.87
N PRO A 50 5.61 -0.80 -2.33
CA PRO A 50 6.72 -1.12 -1.44
C PRO A 50 6.82 -0.19 -0.23
N GLN A 51 6.48 1.09 -0.36
CA GLN A 51 6.49 2.01 0.76
C GLN A 51 5.41 1.64 1.79
N MET A 52 4.23 1.29 1.31
CA MET A 52 3.14 0.82 2.17
C MET A 52 3.56 -0.44 2.95
N LEU A 53 4.17 -1.39 2.26
CA LEU A 53 4.61 -2.64 2.87
C LEU A 53 5.74 -2.40 3.87
N ALA A 54 6.65 -1.48 3.57
CA ALA A 54 7.72 -1.13 4.50
C ALA A 54 7.16 -0.53 5.79
N ALA A 55 6.17 0.35 5.67
CA ALA A 55 5.53 0.94 6.84
C ALA A 55 4.79 -0.12 7.66
N ALA A 56 4.07 -1.03 6.99
CA ALA A 56 3.35 -2.10 7.67
C ALA A 56 4.30 -3.08 8.36
N TYR A 57 5.41 -3.41 7.70
CA TYR A 57 6.42 -4.28 8.29
C TYR A 57 7.06 -3.62 9.53
N ALA A 58 7.40 -2.35 9.42
CA ALA A 58 7.99 -1.60 10.54
C ALA A 58 7.02 -1.54 11.73
N ALA A 59 5.74 -1.45 11.47
CA ALA A 59 4.70 -1.41 12.51
C ALA A 59 4.39 -2.80 13.09
N GLY A 60 4.92 -3.86 12.50
CA GLY A 60 4.65 -5.22 12.97
C GLY A 60 3.35 -5.81 12.45
N ASP A 61 2.73 -5.15 11.49
CA ASP A 61 1.44 -5.59 10.94
C ASP A 61 1.56 -6.72 9.93
N ILE A 62 2.76 -6.91 9.37
CA ILE A 62 2.98 -7.90 8.32
C ILE A 62 4.37 -8.50 8.48
N SER A 63 4.50 -9.81 8.18
CA SER A 63 5.78 -10.50 8.19
C SER A 63 6.54 -10.27 6.89
N LEU A 64 7.84 -10.57 6.91
CA LEU A 64 8.66 -10.51 5.69
C LEU A 64 8.13 -11.47 4.63
N GLY A 65 7.78 -12.70 5.04
CA GLY A 65 7.23 -13.69 4.11
C GLY A 65 5.94 -13.23 3.46
N LYS A 66 5.06 -12.62 4.25
CA LYS A 66 3.80 -12.11 3.70
C LYS A 66 4.02 -10.94 2.76
N ALA A 67 4.94 -10.05 3.11
CA ALA A 67 5.28 -8.93 2.23
C ALA A 67 5.83 -9.44 0.89
N ALA A 68 6.70 -10.44 0.93
CA ALA A 68 7.26 -11.05 -0.27
C ALA A 68 6.16 -11.68 -1.13
N GLU A 69 5.22 -12.37 -0.49
CA GLU A 69 4.08 -12.96 -1.18
C GLU A 69 3.25 -11.91 -1.90
N ILE A 70 2.96 -10.80 -1.23
CA ILE A 70 2.17 -9.72 -1.81
C ILE A 70 2.89 -9.10 -3.01
N MET A 71 4.21 -8.94 -2.91
CA MET A 71 5.01 -8.37 -4.01
C MET A 71 5.29 -9.39 -5.11
N GLY A 72 5.15 -10.68 -4.83
CA GLY A 72 5.47 -11.72 -5.79
C GLY A 72 6.97 -11.92 -6.00
N VAL A 73 7.75 -11.76 -4.94
CA VAL A 73 9.22 -11.87 -4.99
C VAL A 73 9.70 -12.80 -3.90
N THR A 74 10.99 -13.11 -3.90
CA THR A 74 11.60 -13.89 -2.83
C THR A 74 11.75 -13.04 -1.58
N GLN A 75 11.96 -13.69 -0.43
CA GLN A 75 12.18 -12.95 0.82
C GLN A 75 13.46 -12.11 0.75
N GLU A 76 14.50 -12.63 0.10
CA GLU A 76 15.74 -11.88 -0.08
C GLU A 76 15.52 -10.62 -0.90
N GLU A 77 14.80 -10.76 -2.01
CA GLU A 77 14.44 -9.60 -2.85
C GLU A 77 13.57 -8.61 -2.08
N MET A 78 12.62 -9.13 -1.29
CA MET A 78 11.73 -8.27 -0.52
C MET A 78 12.51 -7.47 0.54
N MET A 79 13.52 -8.09 1.14
CA MET A 79 14.36 -7.40 2.11
C MET A 79 15.03 -6.17 1.49
N ASP A 80 15.56 -6.33 0.28
CA ASP A 80 16.18 -5.20 -0.43
C ASP A 80 15.16 -4.13 -0.75
N ILE A 81 13.96 -4.53 -1.19
CA ILE A 81 12.88 -3.62 -1.50
C ILE A 81 12.45 -2.82 -0.25
N LEU A 82 12.29 -3.51 0.87
CA LEU A 82 11.90 -2.89 2.13
C LEU A 82 12.97 -1.94 2.65
N ARG A 83 14.22 -2.31 2.49
CA ARG A 83 15.34 -1.45 2.90
C ARG A 83 15.34 -0.15 2.10
N ASP A 84 15.19 -0.24 0.79
CA ASP A 84 15.10 0.93 -0.08
C ASP A 84 13.90 1.80 0.26
N ALA A 85 12.74 1.18 0.40
CA ALA A 85 11.50 1.89 0.72
C ALA A 85 11.58 2.53 2.10
N GLY A 86 12.17 1.81 3.07
CA GLY A 86 12.37 2.33 4.41
C GLY A 86 13.25 3.57 4.43
N ALA A 87 14.31 3.59 3.64
CA ALA A 87 15.18 4.74 3.53
C ALA A 87 14.45 5.95 2.95
N ARG A 88 13.58 5.72 1.96
CA ARG A 88 12.79 6.79 1.35
C ARG A 88 11.75 7.36 2.30
N LEU A 89 11.20 6.52 3.17
CA LEU A 89 10.24 6.94 4.19
C LEU A 89 10.93 7.54 5.42
N HIS A 90 12.24 7.60 5.41
CA HIS A 90 13.04 8.10 6.52
C HIS A 90 12.77 7.34 7.82
N LEU A 91 12.59 6.01 7.70
CA LEU A 91 12.49 5.14 8.86
C LEU A 91 13.83 5.12 9.58
N GLY A 92 13.80 5.05 10.90
CA GLY A 92 15.02 5.13 11.70
C GLY A 92 15.95 3.95 11.47
N PRO A 93 17.25 4.11 11.85
CA PRO A 93 18.23 3.04 11.71
C PRO A 93 17.82 1.75 12.42
N GLN A 94 17.09 1.87 13.50
CA GLN A 94 16.58 0.74 14.27
C GLN A 94 15.68 -0.15 13.43
N THR A 95 14.81 0.48 12.63
CA THR A 95 13.89 -0.25 11.76
C THR A 95 14.64 -1.03 10.69
N VAL A 96 15.69 -0.44 10.12
CA VAL A 96 16.52 -1.10 9.12
C VAL A 96 17.23 -2.31 9.75
N GLU A 97 17.70 -2.16 10.99
CA GLU A 97 18.34 -3.25 11.71
C GLU A 97 17.37 -4.39 11.99
N GLU A 98 16.13 -4.07 12.33
CA GLU A 98 15.09 -5.07 12.53
C GLU A 98 14.80 -5.84 11.26
N LEU A 99 14.78 -5.19 10.10
CA LEU A 99 14.62 -5.85 8.81
C LEU A 99 15.73 -6.87 8.58
N ARG A 100 16.97 -6.48 8.87
CA ARG A 100 18.11 -7.37 8.70
C ARG A 100 18.01 -8.59 9.63
N GLN A 101 17.66 -8.37 10.89
CA GLN A 101 17.53 -9.43 11.86
C GLN A 101 16.42 -10.41 11.51
N ASP A 102 15.31 -9.91 10.97
CA ASP A 102 14.21 -10.77 10.57
C ASP A 102 14.64 -11.76 9.50
N VAL A 103 15.46 -11.33 8.54
CA VAL A 103 15.98 -12.22 7.50
C VAL A 103 16.94 -13.24 8.10
N GLU A 104 17.81 -12.83 9.00
CA GLU A 104 18.78 -13.71 9.62
C GLU A 104 18.11 -14.77 10.49
N ASN A 105 16.97 -14.44 11.09
CA ASN A 105 16.25 -15.33 11.98
C ASN A 105 15.15 -16.14 11.30
N ALA A 106 14.89 -15.83 10.05
CA ALA A 106 13.89 -16.58 9.29
C ALA A 106 14.49 -17.87 8.75
#